data_2b5bcbeea5e41e53ac56d52c47ef3eeb
#
_entry.id   2b5bcbeea5e41e53ac56d52c47ef3eeb
#
_cell.length_a   1.000
_cell.length_b   1.000
_cell.length_c   1.000
_cell.angle_alpha   90.00
_cell.angle_beta   90.00
_cell.angle_gamma   90.00
#
_symmetry.space_group_name_H-M   'P 1'
#
loop_
_entity.id
_entity.type
_entity.pdbx_description
1 polymer ?
#
loop_
_entity_poly.entity_id
_entity_poly.type
_entity_poly.pdbx_seq_one_letter_code
_entity_poly.pdbx_strand_id
1 'polypeptide(L)'
;MKKRSLAILLSLSMAAVSMMGAATTVFAEEKAEEKEPVELTLWVTSRDEDDFEAEMDAKFEEEHPWITLNKIVKEGDPGNEFYQAVAAGNAPDLVNCSFTMMDTYMKSGILEPLNAYTDNWDEWGNFTKEYVDMFTLDGNVYGVPYTVAPMLFGYNKALFEEAGIEKLPETWDEALEAAKKINDPDNQIAGYATLAAEWTEWFFQYYVWQAGGDLTKQNED
;
A
#
# COMPACT_ATOMS: atom_id res chain seq x y z
N MET A 1 25.72 -20.81 -26.12
CA MET A 1 26.77 -21.85 -25.87
C MET A 1 28.02 -21.17 -25.36
N LYS A 2 28.36 -21.33 -24.09
CA LYS A 2 29.68 -21.56 -23.49
C LYS A 2 29.56 -21.37 -21.98
N LYS A 3 29.45 -22.51 -21.31
CA LYS A 3 29.61 -22.64 -19.85
C LYS A 3 31.07 -22.35 -19.50
N ARG A 4 31.32 -21.55 -18.50
CA ARG A 4 32.62 -21.46 -17.84
C ARG A 4 32.44 -21.87 -16.36
N SER A 5 32.78 -23.10 -16.09
CA SER A 5 33.01 -23.64 -14.75
C SER A 5 34.30 -23.02 -14.20
N LEU A 6 34.23 -22.43 -13.01
CA LEU A 6 35.42 -22.04 -12.24
C LEU A 6 35.59 -23.03 -11.08
N ALA A 7 36.60 -23.89 -11.18
CA ALA A 7 37.00 -24.80 -10.13
C ALA A 7 37.89 -24.05 -9.13
N ILE A 8 37.51 -24.09 -7.85
CA ILE A 8 38.37 -23.60 -6.75
C ILE A 8 39.19 -24.74 -6.24
N LEU A 9 40.49 -24.66 -6.40
CA LEU A 9 41.49 -25.58 -5.78
C LEU A 9 41.66 -25.22 -4.30
N LEU A 10 41.37 -26.18 -3.43
CA LEU A 10 41.83 -26.18 -2.04
C LEU A 10 43.32 -26.59 -2.02
N SER A 11 44.18 -25.72 -1.50
CA SER A 11 45.51 -26.12 -1.06
C SER A 11 45.59 -26.11 0.46
N LEU A 12 45.70 -27.32 1.00
CA LEU A 12 46.00 -27.62 2.41
C LEU A 12 47.52 -27.41 2.62
N SER A 13 47.89 -26.54 3.57
CA SER A 13 49.23 -26.63 4.17
C SER A 13 49.11 -26.55 5.68
N MET A 14 49.32 -27.71 6.30
CA MET A 14 49.60 -27.88 7.73
C MET A 14 51.01 -27.36 8.05
N ALA A 15 51.11 -26.51 9.03
CA ALA A 15 52.33 -26.35 9.81
C ALA A 15 51.97 -26.20 11.29
N ALA A 16 52.27 -27.23 12.06
CA ALA A 16 52.18 -27.22 13.51
C ALA A 16 53.40 -26.49 14.09
N VAL A 17 53.19 -25.51 14.94
CA VAL A 17 54.15 -25.08 15.93
C VAL A 17 53.40 -24.79 17.24
N SER A 18 53.70 -25.61 18.24
CA SER A 18 53.32 -25.41 19.63
C SER A 18 54.15 -24.29 20.27
N MET A 19 53.53 -23.39 21.02
CA MET A 19 54.01 -22.96 22.37
C MET A 19 53.09 -21.89 22.99
N MET A 20 52.59 -22.26 24.11
CA MET A 20 52.31 -21.50 25.36
C MET A 20 51.94 -20.01 25.30
N GLY A 21 50.72 -19.71 25.78
CA GLY A 21 50.51 -18.71 26.80
C GLY A 21 50.16 -17.32 26.31
N ALA A 22 48.91 -17.07 26.18
CA ALA A 22 48.14 -15.87 26.62
C ALA A 22 46.75 -15.97 25.98
N ALA A 23 45.71 -16.15 26.79
CA ALA A 23 44.35 -16.07 26.33
C ALA A 23 44.02 -14.58 26.02
N THR A 24 44.32 -14.19 24.80
CA THR A 24 43.69 -13.01 24.19
C THR A 24 42.40 -13.52 23.58
N THR A 25 41.28 -13.19 24.22
CA THR A 25 39.95 -13.24 23.60
C THR A 25 40.01 -12.37 22.39
N VAL A 26 40.25 -12.97 21.22
CA VAL A 26 39.98 -12.34 19.94
C VAL A 26 38.46 -12.30 19.86
N PHE A 27 37.88 -11.17 20.21
CA PHE A 27 36.56 -10.82 19.72
C PHE A 27 36.71 -10.81 18.19
N ALA A 28 36.15 -11.81 17.52
CA ALA A 28 35.91 -11.72 16.10
C ALA A 28 34.93 -10.55 15.95
N GLU A 29 35.46 -9.42 15.57
CA GLU A 29 34.67 -8.32 15.03
C GLU A 29 33.99 -8.92 13.79
N GLU A 30 32.71 -9.25 13.92
CA GLU A 30 31.87 -9.62 12.79
C GLU A 30 31.93 -8.42 11.84
N LYS A 31 32.73 -8.57 10.78
CA LYS A 31 32.80 -7.53 9.75
C LYS A 31 31.37 -7.37 9.23
N ALA A 32 30.74 -6.28 9.56
CA ALA A 32 29.50 -5.88 8.92
C ALA A 32 29.73 -5.97 7.41
N GLU A 33 28.95 -6.80 6.74
CA GLU A 33 28.99 -6.92 5.29
C GLU A 33 28.72 -5.51 4.74
N GLU A 34 29.69 -4.94 4.04
CA GLU A 34 29.57 -3.62 3.42
C GLU A 34 28.54 -3.77 2.31
N LYS A 35 27.30 -3.28 2.56
CA LYS A 35 26.21 -3.37 1.61
C LYS A 35 26.46 -2.39 0.46
N GLU A 36 26.34 -2.88 -0.77
CA GLU A 36 26.48 -2.04 -1.96
C GLU A 36 25.36 -1.00 -2.00
N PRO A 37 25.66 0.26 -2.38
CA PRO A 37 24.64 1.29 -2.55
C PRO A 37 23.56 0.89 -3.57
N VAL A 38 22.31 1.09 -3.23
CA VAL A 38 21.14 0.79 -4.06
C VAL A 38 20.27 2.04 -4.16
N GLU A 39 19.82 2.38 -5.35
CA GLU A 39 18.78 3.37 -5.59
C GLU A 39 17.48 2.64 -5.93
N LEU A 40 16.41 2.90 -5.17
CA LEU A 40 15.08 2.36 -5.42
C LEU A 40 14.19 3.45 -5.99
N THR A 41 13.59 3.18 -7.14
CA THR A 41 12.61 4.07 -7.76
C THR A 41 11.21 3.72 -7.28
N LEU A 42 10.53 4.68 -6.67
CA LEU A 42 9.19 4.53 -6.14
C LEU A 42 8.22 5.50 -6.85
N TRP A 43 7.19 4.96 -7.50
CA TRP A 43 6.10 5.79 -8.00
C TRP A 43 5.05 5.98 -6.92
N VAL A 44 4.78 7.25 -6.61
CA VAL A 44 3.82 7.68 -5.59
C VAL A 44 2.78 8.61 -6.20
N THR A 45 1.63 8.78 -5.55
CA THR A 45 0.65 9.79 -5.91
C THR A 45 0.91 11.08 -5.14
N SER A 46 0.38 12.21 -5.61
CA SER A 46 0.52 13.50 -4.93
C SER A 46 -0.09 13.54 -3.52
N ARG A 47 -0.91 12.54 -3.14
CA ARG A 47 -1.47 12.39 -1.80
C ARG A 47 -0.50 11.74 -0.82
N ASP A 48 0.55 11.13 -1.32
CA ASP A 48 1.56 10.40 -0.54
C ASP A 48 2.80 11.26 -0.27
N GLU A 49 2.69 12.58 -0.43
CA GLU A 49 3.74 13.54 -0.16
C GLU A 49 3.31 14.51 0.94
N ASP A 50 3.09 14.00 2.14
CA ASP A 50 2.87 14.82 3.32
C ASP A 50 4.09 14.81 4.25
N ASP A 51 4.03 15.60 5.32
CA ASP A 51 5.12 15.72 6.29
C ASP A 51 5.41 14.37 6.99
N PHE A 52 4.40 13.52 7.16
CA PHE A 52 4.56 12.18 7.76
C PHE A 52 5.34 11.25 6.85
N GLU A 53 5.02 11.23 5.56
CA GLU A 53 5.74 10.43 4.58
C GLU A 53 7.21 10.85 4.47
N ALA A 54 7.46 12.16 4.45
CA ALA A 54 8.83 12.68 4.42
C ALA A 54 9.64 12.30 5.67
N GLU A 55 9.00 12.26 6.85
CA GLU A 55 9.62 11.79 8.08
C GLU A 55 9.94 10.28 8.02
N MET A 56 9.01 9.48 7.49
CA MET A 56 9.21 8.03 7.36
C MET A 56 10.30 7.69 6.37
N ASP A 57 10.38 8.39 5.24
CA ASP A 57 11.45 8.21 4.26
C ASP A 57 12.82 8.54 4.85
N ALA A 58 12.92 9.69 5.54
CA ALA A 58 14.17 10.10 6.19
C ALA A 58 14.63 9.07 7.25
N LYS A 59 13.69 8.53 8.03
CA LYS A 59 13.98 7.50 9.01
C LYS A 59 14.42 6.19 8.35
N PHE A 60 13.77 5.79 7.25
CA PHE A 60 14.15 4.61 6.50
C PHE A 60 15.58 4.74 5.93
N GLU A 61 15.94 5.88 5.34
CA GLU A 61 17.28 6.12 4.82
C GLU A 61 18.34 6.23 5.93
N GLU A 62 17.97 6.73 7.12
CA GLU A 62 18.85 6.71 8.29
C GLU A 62 19.16 5.28 8.77
N GLU A 63 18.14 4.42 8.82
CA GLU A 63 18.28 3.00 9.19
C GLU A 63 18.94 2.16 8.09
N HIS A 64 18.84 2.59 6.82
CA HIS A 64 19.36 1.90 5.65
C HIS A 64 20.23 2.81 4.76
N PRO A 65 21.37 3.31 5.27
CA PRO A 65 22.16 4.35 4.59
C PRO A 65 22.78 3.92 3.25
N TRP A 66 22.64 2.65 2.87
CA TRP A 66 23.03 2.14 1.55
C TRP A 66 21.88 2.18 0.54
N ILE A 67 20.65 2.56 0.96
CA ILE A 67 19.49 2.70 0.09
C ILE A 67 19.16 4.18 -0.08
N THR A 68 18.95 4.62 -1.31
CA THR A 68 18.42 5.93 -1.66
C THR A 68 17.05 5.76 -2.29
N LEU A 69 16.05 6.49 -1.79
CA LEU A 69 14.70 6.49 -2.35
C LEU A 69 14.55 7.58 -3.42
N ASN A 70 14.31 7.17 -4.66
CA ASN A 70 14.01 8.07 -5.77
C ASN A 70 12.50 8.08 -6.02
N LYS A 71 11.79 8.99 -5.34
CA LYS A 71 10.34 9.15 -5.49
C LYS A 71 9.98 9.92 -6.75
N ILE A 72 9.08 9.36 -7.55
CA ILE A 72 8.51 9.99 -8.74
C ILE A 72 7.01 10.15 -8.51
N VAL A 73 6.58 11.40 -8.36
CA VAL A 73 5.17 11.74 -8.15
C VAL A 73 4.40 11.60 -9.45
N LYS A 74 3.29 10.88 -9.40
CA LYS A 74 2.36 10.70 -10.49
C LYS A 74 1.08 11.49 -10.24
N GLU A 75 0.56 12.10 -11.30
CA GLU A 75 -0.75 12.76 -11.26
C GLU A 75 -1.86 11.70 -11.27
N GLY A 76 -2.47 11.47 -10.12
CA GLY A 76 -3.50 10.45 -9.93
C GLY A 76 -2.94 9.03 -9.83
N ASP A 77 -3.80 8.03 -10.07
CA ASP A 77 -3.43 6.61 -10.03
C ASP A 77 -2.53 6.27 -11.22
N PRO A 78 -1.31 5.72 -11.01
CA PRO A 78 -0.40 5.36 -12.09
C PRO A 78 -0.88 4.21 -12.99
N GLY A 79 -1.90 3.47 -12.59
CA GLY A 79 -2.63 2.43 -13.28
C GLY A 79 -2.07 1.95 -14.62
N ASN A 80 -2.63 2.44 -15.71
CA ASN A 80 -2.22 2.04 -17.06
C ASN A 80 -0.78 2.47 -17.40
N GLU A 81 -0.29 3.57 -16.85
CA GLU A 81 1.09 4.03 -17.07
C GLU A 81 2.10 3.03 -16.52
N PHE A 82 1.86 2.50 -15.31
CA PHE A 82 2.69 1.45 -14.73
C PHE A 82 2.73 0.19 -15.61
N TYR A 83 1.57 -0.26 -16.09
CA TYR A 83 1.49 -1.42 -16.97
C TYR A 83 2.31 -1.24 -18.26
N GLN A 84 2.24 -0.04 -18.85
CA GLN A 84 3.04 0.31 -20.04
C GLN A 84 4.53 0.39 -19.73
N ALA A 85 4.91 0.93 -18.58
CA ALA A 85 6.30 1.01 -18.15
C ALA A 85 6.93 -0.38 -17.94
N VAL A 86 6.18 -1.32 -17.37
CA VAL A 86 6.62 -2.73 -17.29
C VAL A 86 6.87 -3.31 -18.68
N ALA A 87 5.93 -3.12 -19.61
CA ALA A 87 6.05 -3.62 -20.98
C ALA A 87 7.25 -2.99 -21.73
N ALA A 88 7.60 -1.76 -21.39
CA ALA A 88 8.74 -1.03 -21.97
C ALA A 88 10.08 -1.33 -21.25
N GLY A 89 10.08 -2.05 -20.14
CA GLY A 89 11.29 -2.38 -19.36
C GLY A 89 11.85 -1.21 -18.55
N ASN A 90 11.02 -0.22 -18.21
CA ASN A 90 11.39 0.97 -17.42
C ASN A 90 10.42 1.21 -16.25
N ALA A 91 9.85 0.14 -15.70
CA ALA A 91 9.02 0.21 -14.51
C ALA A 91 9.83 0.63 -13.28
N PRO A 92 9.19 1.27 -12.28
CA PRO A 92 9.81 1.50 -10.97
C PRO A 92 10.01 0.19 -10.22
N ASP A 93 10.84 0.21 -9.18
CA ASP A 93 11.01 -0.92 -8.26
C ASP A 93 9.78 -1.11 -7.38
N LEU A 94 9.14 -0.01 -6.98
CA LEU A 94 7.93 0.02 -6.17
C LEU A 94 6.89 0.97 -6.78
N VAL A 95 5.62 0.62 -6.64
CA VAL A 95 4.51 1.48 -7.07
C VAL A 95 3.43 1.54 -5.99
N ASN A 96 3.03 2.75 -5.61
CA ASN A 96 1.81 2.97 -4.85
C ASN A 96 0.65 3.15 -5.84
N CYS A 97 -0.33 2.28 -5.78
CA CYS A 97 -1.44 2.27 -6.72
C CYS A 97 -2.77 1.94 -6.02
N SER A 98 -3.86 2.29 -6.68
CA SER A 98 -5.20 1.90 -6.22
C SER A 98 -5.41 0.38 -6.30
N PHE A 99 -6.11 -0.16 -5.31
CA PHE A 99 -6.53 -1.56 -5.30
C PHE A 99 -7.33 -1.96 -6.55
N THR A 100 -7.95 -1.02 -7.24
CA THR A 100 -8.75 -1.27 -8.45
C THR A 100 -7.96 -1.89 -9.60
N MET A 101 -6.64 -1.67 -9.64
CA MET A 101 -5.75 -2.22 -10.66
C MET A 101 -5.08 -3.53 -10.23
N MET A 102 -5.12 -3.88 -8.96
CA MET A 102 -4.37 -5.03 -8.41
C MET A 102 -4.75 -6.36 -9.05
N ASP A 103 -6.03 -6.61 -9.28
CA ASP A 103 -6.48 -7.85 -9.95
C ASP A 103 -5.84 -8.00 -11.34
N THR A 104 -5.79 -6.92 -12.11
CA THR A 104 -5.15 -6.90 -13.42
C THR A 104 -3.65 -7.14 -13.32
N TYR A 105 -2.97 -6.51 -12.38
CA TYR A 105 -1.52 -6.65 -12.21
C TYR A 105 -1.14 -8.06 -11.77
N MET A 106 -1.84 -8.62 -10.79
CA MET A 106 -1.61 -9.99 -10.31
C MET A 106 -1.81 -11.02 -11.43
N LYS A 107 -2.92 -10.92 -12.18
CA LYS A 107 -3.23 -11.86 -13.29
C LYS A 107 -2.28 -11.74 -14.46
N SER A 108 -1.69 -10.57 -14.68
CA SER A 108 -0.73 -10.36 -15.78
C SER A 108 0.70 -10.79 -15.41
N GLY A 109 0.98 -11.12 -14.13
CA GLY A 109 2.27 -11.60 -13.69
C GLY A 109 3.38 -10.54 -13.74
N ILE A 110 3.02 -9.25 -13.58
CA ILE A 110 3.97 -8.13 -13.58
C ILE A 110 4.48 -7.77 -12.18
N LEU A 111 3.91 -8.39 -11.14
CA LEU A 111 4.30 -8.19 -9.75
C LEU A 111 5.05 -9.41 -9.22
N GLU A 112 6.02 -9.16 -8.34
CA GLU A 112 6.75 -10.21 -7.63
C GLU A 112 5.93 -10.70 -6.43
N PRO A 113 5.81 -12.03 -6.19
CA PRO A 113 5.22 -12.56 -4.97
C PRO A 113 6.03 -12.19 -3.73
N LEU A 114 5.37 -11.70 -2.69
CA LEU A 114 6.01 -11.20 -1.46
C LEU A 114 6.06 -12.23 -0.32
N ASN A 115 5.54 -13.46 -0.50
CA ASN A 115 5.45 -14.46 0.56
C ASN A 115 6.78 -14.74 1.27
N ALA A 116 7.90 -14.80 0.51
CA ALA A 116 9.22 -15.02 1.09
C ALA A 116 9.63 -13.94 2.12
N TYR A 117 9.04 -12.76 2.02
CA TYR A 117 9.27 -11.64 2.93
C TYR A 117 8.19 -11.57 4.01
N THR A 118 6.92 -11.66 3.65
CA THR A 118 5.79 -11.57 4.59
C THR A 118 5.74 -12.72 5.58
N ASP A 119 6.14 -13.94 5.18
CA ASP A 119 6.19 -15.13 6.04
C ASP A 119 7.26 -15.00 7.16
N ASN A 120 8.23 -14.11 6.98
CA ASN A 120 9.30 -13.85 7.95
C ASN A 120 9.18 -12.48 8.63
N TRP A 121 8.08 -11.77 8.41
CA TRP A 121 7.81 -10.47 9.04
C TRP A 121 6.87 -10.66 10.24
N ASP A 122 7.42 -10.52 11.44
CA ASP A 122 6.69 -10.77 12.70
C ASP A 122 5.42 -9.92 12.84
N GLU A 123 5.41 -8.70 12.28
CA GLU A 123 4.27 -7.79 12.34
C GLU A 123 3.25 -8.00 11.21
N TRP A 124 3.52 -8.89 10.25
CA TRP A 124 2.59 -9.14 9.13
C TRP A 124 1.19 -9.51 9.60
N GLY A 125 1.07 -10.25 10.70
CA GLY A 125 -0.21 -10.62 11.31
C GLY A 125 -1.05 -9.45 11.87
N ASN A 126 -0.49 -8.24 11.93
CA ASN A 126 -1.21 -7.03 12.37
C ASN A 126 -2.06 -6.42 11.25
N PHE A 127 -1.81 -6.77 9.98
CA PHE A 127 -2.64 -6.32 8.88
C PHE A 127 -4.00 -7.03 8.89
N THR A 128 -5.06 -6.27 8.66
CA THR A 128 -6.43 -6.81 8.56
C THR A 128 -6.49 -7.76 7.36
N LYS A 129 -6.92 -9.00 7.62
CA LYS A 129 -6.93 -10.07 6.61
C LYS A 129 -7.70 -9.69 5.34
N GLU A 130 -8.85 -9.05 5.50
CA GLU A 130 -9.71 -8.64 4.39
C GLU A 130 -8.99 -7.69 3.41
N TYR A 131 -8.11 -6.84 3.93
CA TYR A 131 -7.29 -5.96 3.08
C TYR A 131 -6.13 -6.72 2.42
N VAL A 132 -5.49 -7.65 3.14
CA VAL A 132 -4.45 -8.52 2.56
C VAL A 132 -5.02 -9.40 1.45
N ASP A 133 -6.24 -9.92 1.62
CA ASP A 133 -6.89 -10.76 0.62
C ASP A 133 -7.11 -10.02 -0.72
N MET A 134 -7.29 -8.69 -0.71
CA MET A 134 -7.40 -7.88 -1.93
C MET A 134 -6.12 -7.87 -2.77
N PHE A 135 -4.98 -8.16 -2.16
CA PHE A 135 -3.65 -8.22 -2.79
C PHE A 135 -3.13 -9.65 -2.92
N THR A 136 -4.02 -10.65 -2.77
CA THR A 136 -3.65 -12.06 -2.79
C THR A 136 -4.33 -12.78 -3.96
N LEU A 137 -3.55 -13.51 -4.75
CA LEU A 137 -4.03 -14.36 -5.84
C LEU A 137 -3.36 -15.73 -5.73
N ASP A 138 -4.15 -16.81 -5.76
CA ASP A 138 -3.66 -18.21 -5.70
C ASP A 138 -2.69 -18.47 -4.52
N GLY A 139 -2.96 -17.83 -3.36
CA GLY A 139 -2.16 -17.95 -2.15
C GLY A 139 -0.87 -17.13 -2.13
N ASN A 140 -0.59 -16.36 -3.18
CA ASN A 140 0.54 -15.44 -3.24
C ASN A 140 0.09 -14.01 -2.93
N VAL A 141 0.82 -13.34 -2.05
CA VAL A 141 0.66 -11.93 -1.72
C VAL A 141 1.49 -11.10 -2.69
N TYR A 142 0.92 -10.06 -3.29
CA TYR A 142 1.58 -9.21 -4.28
C TYR A 142 1.65 -7.74 -3.89
N GLY A 143 1.10 -7.38 -2.74
CA GLY A 143 1.12 -6.01 -2.25
C GLY A 143 0.92 -5.93 -0.75
N VAL A 144 1.33 -4.82 -0.18
CA VAL A 144 1.14 -4.49 1.23
C VAL A 144 0.06 -3.42 1.33
N PRO A 145 -1.00 -3.62 2.16
CA PRO A 145 -1.98 -2.57 2.41
C PRO A 145 -1.29 -1.34 3.01
N TYR A 146 -1.42 -0.19 2.36
CA TYR A 146 -0.73 1.03 2.76
C TYR A 146 -1.66 2.02 3.48
N THR A 147 -2.80 2.36 2.86
CA THR A 147 -3.81 3.22 3.45
C THR A 147 -5.20 2.63 3.33
N VAL A 148 -6.06 2.99 4.28
CA VAL A 148 -7.47 2.63 4.28
C VAL A 148 -8.29 3.89 4.46
N ALA A 149 -9.21 4.13 3.54
CA ALA A 149 -10.14 5.24 3.59
C ALA A 149 -11.59 4.74 3.78
N PRO A 150 -12.09 4.67 5.01
CA PRO A 150 -13.48 4.26 5.23
C PRO A 150 -14.43 5.34 4.71
N MET A 151 -15.54 4.92 4.09
CA MET A 151 -16.60 5.83 3.71
C MET A 151 -17.46 6.15 4.93
N LEU A 152 -17.57 7.44 5.23
CA LEU A 152 -18.29 7.92 6.39
C LEU A 152 -19.39 8.92 5.95
N PHE A 153 -20.49 8.91 6.70
CA PHE A 153 -21.50 9.93 6.59
C PHE A 153 -21.16 11.10 7.52
N GLY A 154 -20.68 12.19 6.95
CA GLY A 154 -20.39 13.41 7.69
C GLY A 154 -21.62 14.30 7.84
N TYR A 155 -21.73 15.01 8.96
CA TYR A 155 -22.81 16.00 9.15
C TYR A 155 -22.29 17.29 9.78
N ASN A 156 -22.94 18.40 9.44
CA ASN A 156 -22.67 19.69 10.06
C ASN A 156 -23.50 19.83 11.33
N LYS A 157 -22.84 19.79 12.50
CA LYS A 157 -23.49 19.83 13.80
C LYS A 157 -24.32 21.10 14.01
N ALA A 158 -23.83 22.27 13.59
CA ALA A 158 -24.55 23.53 13.76
C ALA A 158 -25.87 23.54 12.98
N LEU A 159 -25.85 23.06 11.72
CA LEU A 159 -27.07 22.97 10.90
C LEU A 159 -28.11 22.00 11.49
N PHE A 160 -27.65 20.91 12.12
CA PHE A 160 -28.54 19.98 12.81
C PHE A 160 -29.19 20.64 14.03
N GLU A 161 -28.42 21.37 14.85
CA GLU A 161 -28.90 22.11 16.00
C GLU A 161 -29.90 23.22 15.58
N GLU A 162 -29.59 24.00 14.56
CA GLU A 162 -30.48 25.03 14.01
C GLU A 162 -31.80 24.47 13.46
N ALA A 163 -31.73 23.28 12.82
CA ALA A 163 -32.91 22.58 12.31
C ALA A 163 -33.69 21.81 13.41
N GLY A 164 -33.24 21.83 14.67
CA GLY A 164 -33.87 21.17 15.79
C GLY A 164 -33.79 19.63 15.66
N ILE A 165 -32.73 19.11 15.07
CA ILE A 165 -32.49 17.68 14.90
C ILE A 165 -31.61 17.18 16.06
N GLU A 166 -32.20 16.55 17.04
CA GLU A 166 -31.52 16.08 18.26
C GLU A 166 -30.85 14.72 18.11
N LYS A 167 -31.36 13.89 17.19
CA LYS A 167 -30.87 12.54 16.96
C LYS A 167 -30.34 12.39 15.55
N LEU A 168 -29.16 11.75 15.40
CA LEU A 168 -28.61 11.43 14.08
C LEU A 168 -29.50 10.40 13.37
N PRO A 169 -29.69 10.54 12.05
CA PRO A 169 -30.48 9.58 11.29
C PRO A 169 -29.80 8.19 11.27
N GLU A 170 -30.59 7.17 11.46
CA GLU A 170 -30.18 5.76 11.40
C GLU A 170 -30.66 5.05 10.13
N THR A 171 -31.57 5.70 9.40
CA THR A 171 -32.14 5.19 8.15
C THR A 171 -32.07 6.24 7.04
N TRP A 172 -32.19 5.81 5.80
CA TRP A 172 -32.23 6.73 4.65
C TRP A 172 -33.48 7.63 4.67
N ASP A 173 -34.59 7.14 5.17
CA ASP A 173 -35.81 7.97 5.32
C ASP A 173 -35.58 9.07 6.35
N GLU A 174 -34.99 8.75 7.50
CA GLU A 174 -34.63 9.76 8.52
C GLU A 174 -33.59 10.75 7.98
N ALA A 175 -32.59 10.28 7.20
CA ALA A 175 -31.61 11.14 6.57
C ALA A 175 -32.27 12.09 5.55
N LEU A 176 -33.24 11.61 4.77
CA LEU A 176 -33.99 12.42 3.84
C LEU A 176 -34.84 13.50 4.56
N GLU A 177 -35.49 13.16 5.66
CA GLU A 177 -36.26 14.13 6.45
C GLU A 177 -35.34 15.18 7.12
N ALA A 178 -34.18 14.77 7.62
CA ALA A 178 -33.17 15.69 8.13
C ALA A 178 -32.67 16.63 7.02
N ALA A 179 -32.34 16.07 5.86
CA ALA A 179 -31.92 16.86 4.69
C ALA A 179 -32.96 17.91 4.26
N LYS A 180 -34.24 17.53 4.22
CA LYS A 180 -35.35 18.48 3.89
C LYS A 180 -35.44 19.63 4.89
N LYS A 181 -35.21 19.38 6.18
CA LYS A 181 -35.25 20.40 7.23
C LYS A 181 -34.06 21.37 7.14
N ILE A 182 -32.90 20.87 6.76
CA ILE A 182 -31.66 21.65 6.67
C ILE A 182 -31.60 22.43 5.36
N ASN A 183 -32.20 21.93 4.28
CA ASN A 183 -32.07 22.50 2.94
C ASN A 183 -32.64 23.90 2.86
N ASP A 184 -31.77 24.88 2.58
CA ASP A 184 -32.12 26.31 2.42
C ASP A 184 -31.37 26.85 1.19
N PRO A 185 -31.99 26.74 0.00
CA PRO A 185 -31.41 27.21 -1.25
C PRO A 185 -31.17 28.71 -1.30
N ASP A 186 -31.97 29.51 -0.58
CA ASP A 186 -31.86 30.98 -0.56
C ASP A 186 -30.54 31.39 0.15
N ASN A 187 -30.09 30.63 1.12
CA ASN A 187 -28.82 30.81 1.80
C ASN A 187 -27.70 29.86 1.30
N GLN A 188 -27.91 29.22 0.16
CA GLN A 188 -26.95 28.26 -0.46
C GLN A 188 -26.59 27.07 0.45
N ILE A 189 -27.51 26.65 1.29
CA ILE A 189 -27.33 25.48 2.16
C ILE A 189 -27.98 24.24 1.49
N ALA A 190 -27.18 23.26 1.15
CA ALA A 190 -27.66 21.97 0.67
C ALA A 190 -27.93 21.05 1.87
N GLY A 191 -29.13 20.48 1.96
CA GLY A 191 -29.49 19.53 3.03
C GLY A 191 -28.76 18.20 2.90
N TYR A 192 -28.31 17.83 1.69
CA TYR A 192 -27.52 16.63 1.42
C TYR A 192 -26.58 16.88 0.25
N ALA A 193 -25.37 16.39 0.35
CA ALA A 193 -24.40 16.45 -0.72
C ALA A 193 -23.75 15.06 -0.93
N THR A 194 -23.53 14.71 -2.20
CA THR A 194 -22.78 13.52 -2.60
C THR A 194 -21.89 13.89 -3.79
N LEU A 195 -20.84 13.13 -4.00
CA LEU A 195 -20.03 13.30 -5.20
C LEU A 195 -20.81 12.81 -6.42
N ALA A 196 -20.67 13.53 -7.52
CA ALA A 196 -21.31 13.26 -8.79
C ALA A 196 -20.26 13.21 -9.91
N ALA A 197 -20.72 13.12 -11.16
CA ALA A 197 -19.89 12.99 -12.35
C ALA A 197 -18.99 11.77 -12.29
N GLU A 198 -17.68 11.94 -12.32
CA GLU A 198 -16.68 10.85 -12.36
C GLU A 198 -16.72 9.90 -11.13
N TRP A 199 -17.35 10.35 -10.03
CA TRP A 199 -17.42 9.55 -8.78
C TRP A 199 -18.82 8.99 -8.52
N THR A 200 -19.76 9.14 -9.45
CA THR A 200 -21.16 8.74 -9.24
C THR A 200 -21.28 7.23 -9.03
N GLU A 201 -20.62 6.43 -9.85
CA GLU A 201 -20.63 4.96 -9.73
C GLU A 201 -20.03 4.49 -8.41
N TRP A 202 -18.96 5.14 -7.95
CA TRP A 202 -18.32 4.83 -6.68
C TRP A 202 -19.26 5.04 -5.49
N PHE A 203 -20.01 6.13 -5.47
CA PHE A 203 -20.96 6.41 -4.39
C PHE A 203 -22.26 5.61 -4.54
N PHE A 204 -22.71 5.37 -5.78
CA PHE A 204 -23.95 4.65 -6.04
C PHE A 204 -23.91 3.20 -5.50
N GLN A 205 -22.78 2.55 -5.52
CA GLN A 205 -22.64 1.18 -5.01
C GLN A 205 -23.02 1.06 -3.53
N TYR A 206 -22.77 2.08 -2.69
CA TYR A 206 -23.13 2.06 -1.28
C TYR A 206 -24.64 2.04 -1.06
N TYR A 207 -25.41 2.75 -1.89
CA TYR A 207 -26.86 2.69 -1.83
C TYR A 207 -27.38 1.33 -2.23
N VAL A 208 -26.80 0.72 -3.26
CA VAL A 208 -27.18 -0.61 -3.73
C VAL A 208 -26.90 -1.66 -2.66
N TRP A 209 -25.71 -1.66 -2.06
CA TRP A 209 -25.35 -2.60 -0.99
C TRP A 209 -26.22 -2.44 0.25
N GLN A 210 -26.50 -1.22 0.68
CA GLN A 210 -27.37 -0.96 1.83
C GLN A 210 -28.83 -1.34 1.58
N ALA A 211 -29.24 -1.37 0.31
CA ALA A 211 -30.55 -1.89 -0.09
C ALA A 211 -30.57 -3.43 -0.24
N GLY A 212 -29.47 -4.12 0.06
CA GLY A 212 -29.34 -5.57 -0.07
C GLY A 212 -29.09 -6.08 -1.49
N GLY A 213 -28.72 -5.19 -2.41
CA GLY A 213 -28.33 -5.52 -3.78
C GLY A 213 -26.83 -5.69 -3.96
N ASP A 214 -26.44 -6.06 -5.18
CA ASP A 214 -25.05 -6.09 -5.62
C ASP A 214 -24.98 -5.55 -7.06
N LEU A 215 -23.85 -4.93 -7.41
CA LEU A 215 -23.58 -4.41 -8.75
C LEU A 215 -22.96 -5.48 -9.68
N THR A 216 -22.34 -6.48 -9.09
CA THR A 216 -21.69 -7.57 -9.80
C THR A 216 -22.17 -8.92 -9.28
N LYS A 217 -22.17 -9.92 -10.13
CA LYS A 217 -22.32 -11.32 -9.71
C LYS A 217 -20.99 -12.02 -9.93
N GLN A 218 -20.54 -12.75 -8.92
CA GLN A 218 -19.46 -13.71 -9.14
C GLN A 218 -20.02 -14.80 -10.05
N ASN A 219 -19.33 -15.09 -11.15
CA ASN A 219 -19.65 -16.26 -11.94
C ASN A 219 -19.24 -17.48 -11.12
N GLU A 220 -20.16 -18.41 -10.95
CA GLU A 220 -19.91 -19.71 -10.30
C GLU A 220 -19.34 -20.69 -11.34
N ASP A 221 -18.21 -20.37 -12.00
CA ASP A 221 -17.58 -21.26 -12.96
C ASP A 221 -16.32 -21.91 -12.36
#